data_3196d1365c44712fd1ec60836d41d954
#
_entry.id   3196d1365c44712fd1ec60836d41d954
#
_cell.length_a   1.000
_cell.length_b   1.000
_cell.length_c   1.000
_cell.angle_alpha   90.00
_cell.angle_beta   90.00
_cell.angle_gamma   90.00
#
_symmetry.space_group_name_H-M   'P 1'
#
loop_
_entity.id
_entity.type
_entity.pdbx_description
1 polymer ?
#
loop_
_entity_poly.entity_id
_entity_poly.type
_entity_poly.pdbx_seq_one_letter_code
_entity_poly.pdbx_strand_id
1 'polypeptide(L)'
;MKGKITKGRIVWFIFFAAMVAGTIVAIIFANQIWGPESMFNVTVSTNPFLQYMFQQFIPNAIRTLQIITVAIALWYVLALLAKLTFHSKKGITIAKLLVNFLRWVIAIASLFLILGAWGADTTLMLASAGVVTLIIGLGSQALVADILAGIFIVFEGDFQVGDIVIIDNWRGEVQSIGIRTTRLVDAGGNVKIVTNSDLKSIINQTKELSVAKCYVGISYNDRIERVEKIISDNLAKIKDRIPAIVEGPFYKGVAELGASSVDLLFVAKCSEADIFQVQRDLNREIKILFDDNGINIPFPQVMVSYEDKSESLDTASKRVKETANTFVEEQKELSKDVELENK
;
A
#
# COMPACT_ATOMS: atom_id res chain seq x y z
N MET A 1 40.87 -9.47 6.76
CA MET A 1 41.26 -10.67 7.54
C MET A 1 41.31 -11.90 6.62
N LYS A 2 42.47 -12.29 6.12
CA LYS A 2 42.67 -13.55 5.37
C LYS A 2 42.59 -14.70 6.40
N GLY A 3 41.42 -15.35 6.48
CA GLY A 3 41.24 -16.50 7.32
C GLY A 3 42.14 -17.66 6.81
N LYS A 4 43.12 -18.07 7.56
CA LYS A 4 43.90 -19.28 7.30
C LYS A 4 42.94 -20.46 7.13
N ILE A 5 42.89 -21.01 5.92
CA ILE A 5 42.11 -22.23 5.62
C ILE A 5 42.76 -23.34 6.46
N THR A 6 42.09 -23.82 7.49
CA THR A 6 42.57 -24.91 8.33
C THR A 6 42.65 -26.20 7.50
N LYS A 7 43.73 -27.01 7.69
CA LYS A 7 43.95 -28.28 6.99
C LYS A 7 42.70 -29.18 6.95
N GLY A 8 41.89 -29.18 8.01
CA GLY A 8 40.64 -29.92 8.04
C GLY A 8 39.58 -29.44 7.05
N ARG A 9 39.51 -28.14 6.72
CA ARG A 9 38.58 -27.59 5.68
C ARG A 9 39.02 -28.01 4.29
N ILE A 10 40.32 -28.09 4.01
CA ILE A 10 40.82 -28.55 2.72
C ILE A 10 40.51 -30.04 2.53
N VAL A 11 40.73 -30.87 3.54
CA VAL A 11 40.39 -32.30 3.49
C VAL A 11 38.89 -32.51 3.27
N TRP A 12 38.04 -31.74 3.97
CA TRP A 12 36.59 -31.78 3.79
C TRP A 12 36.15 -31.35 2.40
N PHE A 13 36.80 -30.33 1.83
CA PHE A 13 36.51 -29.85 0.45
C PHE A 13 36.90 -30.88 -0.60
N ILE A 14 38.07 -31.54 -0.45
CA ILE A 14 38.53 -32.61 -1.35
C ILE A 14 37.59 -33.81 -1.28
N PHE A 15 37.21 -34.24 -0.06
CA PHE A 15 36.26 -35.31 0.15
C PHE A 15 34.90 -35.02 -0.51
N PHE A 16 34.38 -33.80 -0.34
CA PHE A 16 33.14 -33.35 -0.93
C PHE A 16 33.23 -33.27 -2.48
N ALA A 17 34.32 -32.75 -3.03
CA ALA A 17 34.56 -32.70 -4.46
C ALA A 17 34.65 -34.13 -5.07
N ALA A 18 35.27 -35.06 -4.37
CA ALA A 18 35.32 -36.46 -4.79
C ALA A 18 33.95 -37.11 -4.74
N MET A 19 33.11 -36.84 -3.74
CA MET A 19 31.73 -37.31 -3.66
C MET A 19 30.87 -36.75 -4.82
N VAL A 20 30.98 -35.46 -5.10
CA VAL A 20 30.27 -34.84 -6.23
C VAL A 20 30.71 -35.40 -7.56
N ALA A 21 32.01 -35.60 -7.78
CA ALA A 21 32.55 -36.24 -8.98
C ALA A 21 32.04 -37.67 -9.11
N GLY A 22 32.05 -38.46 -8.03
CA GLY A 22 31.47 -39.80 -8.01
C GLY A 22 29.97 -39.84 -8.34
N THR A 23 29.23 -38.85 -7.87
CA THR A 23 27.80 -38.70 -8.19
C THR A 23 27.57 -38.39 -9.67
N ILE A 24 28.38 -37.51 -10.26
CA ILE A 24 28.32 -37.18 -11.69
C ILE A 24 28.64 -38.39 -12.53
N VAL A 25 29.70 -39.16 -12.18
CA VAL A 25 30.06 -40.39 -12.84
C VAL A 25 28.91 -41.41 -12.77
N ALA A 26 28.31 -41.58 -11.59
CA ALA A 26 27.19 -42.52 -11.42
C ALA A 26 25.91 -42.08 -12.21
N ILE A 27 25.70 -40.78 -12.42
CA ILE A 27 24.61 -40.28 -13.30
C ILE A 27 24.93 -40.57 -14.77
N ILE A 28 26.16 -40.32 -15.21
CA ILE A 28 26.60 -40.56 -16.59
C ILE A 28 26.47 -42.05 -16.93
N PHE A 29 26.85 -42.93 -15.99
CA PHE A 29 26.78 -44.38 -16.15
C PHE A 29 25.48 -44.99 -15.59
N ALA A 30 24.43 -44.19 -15.42
CA ALA A 30 23.19 -44.62 -14.80
C ALA A 30 22.56 -45.86 -15.46
N ASN A 31 22.56 -45.91 -16.80
CA ASN A 31 22.04 -47.08 -17.55
C ASN A 31 22.86 -48.35 -17.34
N GLN A 32 24.18 -48.22 -17.14
CA GLN A 32 25.06 -49.35 -16.85
C GLN A 32 24.98 -49.83 -15.40
N ILE A 33 24.59 -48.91 -14.47
CA ILE A 33 24.46 -49.21 -13.05
C ILE A 33 23.04 -49.69 -12.72
N TRP A 34 22.01 -49.07 -13.28
CA TRP A 34 20.58 -49.33 -12.97
C TRP A 34 19.72 -49.75 -14.16
N GLY A 35 20.28 -49.85 -15.38
CA GLY A 35 19.57 -50.28 -16.57
C GLY A 35 19.30 -51.79 -16.60
N PRO A 36 18.49 -52.25 -17.59
CA PRO A 36 18.19 -53.66 -17.74
C PRO A 36 19.43 -54.56 -17.91
N GLU A 37 20.52 -54.00 -18.46
CA GLU A 37 21.82 -54.68 -18.65
C GLU A 37 22.85 -54.19 -17.61
N SER A 38 22.41 -53.83 -16.39
CA SER A 38 23.32 -53.32 -15.39
C SER A 38 24.32 -54.37 -14.93
N MET A 39 25.54 -53.91 -14.56
CA MET A 39 26.57 -54.78 -14.00
C MET A 39 26.14 -55.49 -12.71
N PHE A 40 25.05 -55.05 -12.07
CA PHE A 40 24.47 -55.70 -10.89
C PHE A 40 23.37 -56.70 -11.27
N ASN A 41 22.96 -56.81 -12.53
CA ASN A 41 21.94 -57.72 -13.03
C ASN A 41 22.55 -59.07 -13.48
N VAL A 42 23.84 -59.23 -13.25
CA VAL A 42 24.53 -60.52 -13.55
C VAL A 42 23.92 -61.59 -12.65
N THR A 43 23.51 -62.70 -13.27
CA THR A 43 23.05 -63.93 -12.59
C THR A 43 24.13 -64.50 -11.72
N VAL A 44 24.39 -63.83 -10.61
CA VAL A 44 25.35 -64.27 -9.62
C VAL A 44 24.63 -65.19 -8.63
N SER A 45 24.77 -66.49 -8.91
CA SER A 45 24.43 -67.56 -7.99
C SER A 45 22.94 -67.79 -7.63
N THR A 46 22.56 -69.03 -7.48
CA THR A 46 21.28 -69.52 -6.95
C THR A 46 21.03 -69.17 -5.47
N ASN A 47 21.87 -68.34 -4.86
CA ASN A 47 21.74 -67.93 -3.47
C ASN A 47 20.86 -66.66 -3.34
N PRO A 48 19.65 -66.75 -2.75
CA PRO A 48 18.71 -65.62 -2.64
C PRO A 48 19.29 -64.42 -1.91
N PHE A 49 20.20 -64.63 -0.94
CA PHE A 49 20.83 -63.57 -0.19
C PHE A 49 21.77 -62.70 -1.06
N LEU A 50 22.61 -63.33 -1.87
CA LEU A 50 23.49 -62.62 -2.81
C LEU A 50 22.71 -61.88 -3.90
N GLN A 51 21.63 -62.46 -4.38
CA GLN A 51 20.74 -61.81 -5.34
C GLN A 51 20.12 -60.54 -4.75
N TYR A 52 19.59 -60.61 -3.53
CA TYR A 52 19.06 -59.44 -2.83
C TYR A 52 20.14 -58.36 -2.63
N MET A 53 21.33 -58.74 -2.18
CA MET A 53 22.43 -57.80 -1.94
C MET A 53 22.85 -57.05 -3.21
N PHE A 54 23.02 -57.73 -4.32
CA PHE A 54 23.51 -57.14 -5.57
C PHE A 54 22.41 -56.44 -6.39
N GLN A 55 21.17 -56.95 -6.39
CA GLN A 55 20.10 -56.37 -7.21
C GLN A 55 19.30 -55.29 -6.51
N GLN A 56 19.25 -55.28 -5.17
CA GLN A 56 18.44 -54.28 -4.44
C GLN A 56 19.28 -53.46 -3.45
N PHE A 57 20.01 -54.09 -2.54
CA PHE A 57 20.67 -53.38 -1.46
C PHE A 57 21.76 -52.43 -1.95
N ILE A 58 22.70 -52.87 -2.74
CA ILE A 58 23.84 -52.09 -3.23
C ILE A 58 23.35 -50.92 -4.14
N PRO A 59 22.47 -51.09 -5.14
CA PRO A 59 21.94 -50.00 -5.92
C PRO A 59 21.20 -48.95 -5.07
N ASN A 60 20.37 -49.38 -4.11
CA ASN A 60 19.63 -48.46 -3.26
C ASN A 60 20.54 -47.70 -2.28
N ALA A 61 21.58 -48.33 -1.76
CA ALA A 61 22.61 -47.71 -0.95
C ALA A 61 23.39 -46.63 -1.77
N ILE A 62 23.73 -46.90 -3.01
CA ILE A 62 24.38 -45.95 -3.92
C ILE A 62 23.45 -44.76 -4.19
N ARG A 63 22.16 -44.99 -4.50
CA ARG A 63 21.15 -43.96 -4.71
C ARG A 63 21.00 -43.09 -3.45
N THR A 64 20.95 -43.70 -2.25
CA THR A 64 20.89 -42.98 -0.97
C THR A 64 22.09 -42.06 -0.80
N LEU A 65 23.31 -42.56 -1.07
CA LEU A 65 24.52 -41.76 -0.99
C LEU A 65 24.51 -40.58 -2.00
N GLN A 66 23.99 -40.81 -3.21
CA GLN A 66 23.83 -39.75 -4.22
C GLN A 66 22.86 -38.68 -3.75
N ILE A 67 21.65 -39.03 -3.23
CA ILE A 67 20.66 -38.10 -2.74
C ILE A 67 21.25 -37.23 -1.63
N ILE A 68 21.95 -37.84 -0.66
CA ILE A 68 22.59 -37.14 0.42
C ILE A 68 23.66 -36.14 -0.08
N THR A 69 24.47 -36.61 -1.07
CA THR A 69 25.52 -35.75 -1.66
C THR A 69 24.93 -34.53 -2.36
N VAL A 70 23.89 -34.74 -3.20
CA VAL A 70 23.20 -33.66 -3.89
C VAL A 70 22.55 -32.71 -2.91
N ALA A 71 21.92 -33.20 -1.84
CA ALA A 71 21.30 -32.38 -0.81
C ALA A 71 22.32 -31.50 -0.07
N ILE A 72 23.47 -32.06 0.28
CA ILE A 72 24.57 -31.31 0.90
C ILE A 72 25.14 -30.28 -0.08
N ALA A 73 25.35 -30.66 -1.36
CA ALA A 73 25.84 -29.73 -2.37
C ALA A 73 24.90 -28.54 -2.55
N LEU A 74 23.61 -28.83 -2.70
CA LEU A 74 22.57 -27.79 -2.86
C LEU A 74 22.56 -26.85 -1.65
N TRP A 75 22.60 -27.38 -0.42
CA TRP A 75 22.67 -26.56 0.77
C TRP A 75 23.94 -25.67 0.81
N TYR A 76 25.12 -26.20 0.40
CA TYR A 76 26.35 -25.42 0.33
C TYR A 76 26.27 -24.29 -0.70
N VAL A 77 25.71 -24.57 -1.86
CA VAL A 77 25.51 -23.56 -2.93
C VAL A 77 24.59 -22.43 -2.41
N LEU A 78 23.46 -22.79 -1.79
CA LEU A 78 22.53 -21.81 -1.23
C LEU A 78 23.19 -20.98 -0.12
N ALA A 79 23.98 -21.60 0.77
CA ALA A 79 24.68 -20.90 1.82
C ALA A 79 25.78 -19.95 1.26
N LEU A 80 26.45 -20.35 0.17
CA LEU A 80 27.45 -19.54 -0.52
C LEU A 80 26.78 -18.33 -1.20
N LEU A 81 25.70 -18.56 -1.96
CA LEU A 81 24.93 -17.50 -2.61
C LEU A 81 24.40 -16.48 -1.59
N ALA A 82 23.82 -16.96 -0.49
CA ALA A 82 23.35 -16.10 0.60
C ALA A 82 24.48 -15.24 1.19
N LYS A 83 25.67 -15.80 1.37
CA LYS A 83 26.84 -15.06 1.88
C LYS A 83 27.38 -14.03 0.88
N LEU A 84 27.30 -14.30 -0.41
CA LEU A 84 27.76 -13.39 -1.47
C LEU A 84 26.78 -12.21 -1.66
N THR A 85 25.48 -12.47 -1.51
CA THR A 85 24.44 -11.47 -1.78
C THR A 85 24.22 -10.51 -0.61
N PHE A 86 24.25 -10.98 0.62
CA PHE A 86 23.90 -10.19 1.79
C PHE A 86 25.13 -9.71 2.58
N HIS A 87 25.37 -8.38 2.53
CA HIS A 87 26.52 -7.75 3.22
C HIS A 87 26.10 -6.95 4.47
N SER A 88 24.86 -6.52 4.58
CA SER A 88 24.36 -5.77 5.73
C SER A 88 24.10 -6.68 6.96
N LYS A 89 24.22 -6.12 8.19
CA LYS A 89 23.97 -6.88 9.43
C LYS A 89 22.56 -7.50 9.46
N LYS A 90 21.54 -6.74 9.02
CA LYS A 90 20.15 -7.23 8.90
C LYS A 90 20.03 -8.31 7.83
N GLY A 91 20.63 -8.08 6.65
CA GLY A 91 20.61 -9.04 5.56
C GLY A 91 21.25 -10.38 5.90
N ILE A 92 22.38 -10.38 6.61
CA ILE A 92 23.04 -11.61 7.07
C ILE A 92 22.14 -12.42 8.01
N THR A 93 21.39 -11.76 8.88
CA THR A 93 20.46 -12.46 9.79
C THR A 93 19.30 -13.09 8.99
N ILE A 94 18.71 -12.37 8.06
CA ILE A 94 17.65 -12.87 7.18
C ILE A 94 18.16 -14.04 6.33
N ALA A 95 19.34 -13.89 5.73
CA ALA A 95 19.97 -14.93 4.94
C ALA A 95 20.20 -16.23 5.75
N LYS A 96 20.65 -16.12 7.00
CA LYS A 96 20.82 -17.28 7.88
C LYS A 96 19.48 -17.99 8.19
N LEU A 97 18.42 -17.22 8.46
CA LEU A 97 17.09 -17.78 8.70
C LEU A 97 16.58 -18.51 7.46
N LEU A 98 16.71 -17.88 6.28
CA LEU A 98 16.26 -18.46 5.01
C LEU A 98 17.04 -19.75 4.68
N VAL A 99 18.36 -19.73 4.80
CA VAL A 99 19.21 -20.92 4.54
C VAL A 99 18.87 -22.04 5.52
N ASN A 100 18.62 -21.74 6.80
CA ASN A 100 18.21 -22.75 7.77
C ASN A 100 16.83 -23.34 7.42
N PHE A 101 15.87 -22.51 7.01
CA PHE A 101 14.55 -22.99 6.56
C PHE A 101 14.69 -23.89 5.33
N LEU A 102 15.43 -23.47 4.30
CA LEU A 102 15.69 -24.26 3.10
C LEU A 102 16.42 -25.57 3.42
N ARG A 103 17.31 -25.59 4.40
CA ARG A 103 17.96 -26.82 4.87
C ARG A 103 16.94 -27.86 5.34
N TRP A 104 15.94 -27.44 6.13
CA TRP A 104 14.88 -28.36 6.58
C TRP A 104 14.03 -28.87 5.41
N VAL A 105 13.71 -28.01 4.44
CA VAL A 105 12.97 -28.42 3.24
C VAL A 105 13.77 -29.45 2.43
N ILE A 106 15.07 -29.21 2.20
CA ILE A 106 15.97 -30.12 1.50
C ILE A 106 16.07 -31.46 2.27
N ALA A 107 16.19 -31.42 3.60
CA ALA A 107 16.28 -32.64 4.42
C ALA A 107 15.01 -33.48 4.33
N ILE A 108 13.82 -32.87 4.42
CA ILE A 108 12.54 -33.59 4.28
C ILE A 108 12.36 -34.16 2.87
N ALA A 109 12.67 -33.37 1.82
CA ALA A 109 12.62 -33.85 0.44
C ALA A 109 13.58 -35.02 0.20
N SER A 110 14.81 -34.93 0.74
CA SER A 110 15.80 -36.01 0.65
C SER A 110 15.33 -37.27 1.37
N LEU A 111 14.68 -37.14 2.51
CA LEU A 111 14.10 -38.27 3.25
C LEU A 111 13.05 -39.00 2.39
N PHE A 112 12.15 -38.27 1.72
CA PHE A 112 11.13 -38.88 0.84
C PHE A 112 11.75 -39.59 -0.36
N LEU A 113 12.77 -38.99 -0.97
CA LEU A 113 13.50 -39.61 -2.08
C LEU A 113 14.23 -40.88 -1.63
N ILE A 114 14.83 -40.90 -0.45
CA ILE A 114 15.50 -42.08 0.11
C ILE A 114 14.48 -43.20 0.38
N LEU A 115 13.36 -42.88 1.04
CA LEU A 115 12.32 -43.87 1.33
C LEU A 115 11.74 -44.47 0.04
N GLY A 116 11.52 -43.64 -1.00
CA GLY A 116 11.11 -44.12 -2.32
C GLY A 116 12.15 -45.02 -2.98
N ALA A 117 13.46 -44.72 -2.85
CA ALA A 117 14.53 -45.57 -3.37
C ALA A 117 14.56 -46.96 -2.68
N TRP A 118 14.12 -47.04 -1.41
CA TRP A 118 14.01 -48.30 -0.67
C TRP A 118 12.66 -49.01 -0.84
N GLY A 119 11.81 -48.55 -1.78
CA GLY A 119 10.55 -49.21 -2.13
C GLY A 119 9.33 -48.77 -1.30
N ALA A 120 9.45 -47.73 -0.49
CA ALA A 120 8.29 -47.15 0.20
C ALA A 120 7.31 -46.53 -0.80
N ASP A 121 6.01 -46.70 -0.59
CA ASP A 121 4.99 -46.04 -1.39
C ASP A 121 5.02 -44.53 -1.15
N THR A 122 5.62 -43.80 -2.08
CA THR A 122 5.74 -42.34 -2.02
C THR A 122 4.42 -41.60 -2.32
N THR A 123 3.43 -42.27 -2.91
CA THR A 123 2.13 -41.70 -3.27
C THR A 123 1.39 -41.24 -2.05
N LEU A 124 1.29 -42.08 -1.02
CA LEU A 124 0.66 -41.74 0.25
C LEU A 124 1.43 -40.63 1.00
N MET A 125 2.75 -40.65 0.93
CA MET A 125 3.61 -39.64 1.54
C MET A 125 3.45 -38.28 0.86
N LEU A 126 3.39 -38.24 -0.47
CA LEU A 126 3.13 -37.02 -1.24
C LEU A 126 1.72 -36.47 -0.99
N ALA A 127 0.72 -37.34 -0.88
CA ALA A 127 -0.64 -36.93 -0.52
C ALA A 127 -0.67 -36.24 0.88
N SER A 128 0.01 -36.85 1.86
CA SER A 128 0.12 -36.27 3.21
C SER A 128 0.88 -34.95 3.22
N ALA A 129 1.97 -34.83 2.46
CA ALA A 129 2.71 -33.59 2.29
C ALA A 129 1.85 -32.50 1.62
N GLY A 130 0.96 -32.90 0.70
CA GLY A 130 -0.02 -32.01 0.06
C GLY A 130 -0.94 -31.33 1.06
N VAL A 131 -1.47 -32.10 2.04
CA VAL A 131 -2.31 -31.53 3.12
C VAL A 131 -1.53 -30.51 3.96
N VAL A 132 -0.30 -30.84 4.36
CA VAL A 132 0.56 -29.92 5.12
C VAL A 132 0.86 -28.66 4.31
N THR A 133 1.14 -28.80 3.00
CA THR A 133 1.37 -27.67 2.09
C THR A 133 0.14 -26.76 2.00
N LEU A 134 -1.06 -27.34 1.92
CA LEU A 134 -2.32 -26.59 1.91
C LEU A 134 -2.49 -25.77 3.19
N ILE A 135 -2.24 -26.37 4.36
CA ILE A 135 -2.35 -25.66 5.65
C ILE A 135 -1.35 -24.50 5.73
N ILE A 136 -0.11 -24.70 5.31
CA ILE A 136 0.92 -23.65 5.26
C ILE A 136 0.52 -22.57 4.25
N GLY A 137 0.01 -22.97 3.08
CA GLY A 137 -0.45 -22.07 2.03
C GLY A 137 -1.57 -21.14 2.50
N LEU A 138 -2.62 -21.68 3.13
CA LEU A 138 -3.71 -20.91 3.71
C LEU A 138 -3.22 -19.99 4.85
N GLY A 139 -2.31 -20.48 5.69
CA GLY A 139 -1.73 -19.68 6.77
C GLY A 139 -0.82 -18.54 6.30
N SER A 140 -0.23 -18.64 5.11
CA SER A 140 0.64 -17.61 4.51
C SER A 140 -0.03 -16.74 3.46
N GLN A 141 -1.32 -16.94 3.18
CA GLN A 141 -2.07 -16.23 2.14
C GLN A 141 -1.96 -14.70 2.27
N ALA A 142 -2.15 -14.16 3.48
CA ALA A 142 -2.06 -12.72 3.73
C ALA A 142 -0.65 -12.17 3.42
N LEU A 143 0.40 -12.91 3.79
CA LEU A 143 1.78 -12.51 3.50
C LEU A 143 2.05 -12.42 2.00
N VAL A 144 1.56 -13.40 1.24
CA VAL A 144 1.70 -13.41 -0.24
C VAL A 144 0.90 -12.25 -0.85
N ALA A 145 -0.31 -12.00 -0.36
CA ALA A 145 -1.13 -10.86 -0.80
C ALA A 145 -0.43 -9.52 -0.54
N ASP A 146 0.18 -9.32 0.64
CA ASP A 146 0.94 -8.11 0.96
C ASP A 146 2.12 -7.88 -0.01
N ILE A 147 2.86 -8.95 -0.32
CA ILE A 147 4.02 -8.88 -1.20
C ILE A 147 3.59 -8.54 -2.63
N LEU A 148 2.56 -9.21 -3.15
CA LEU A 148 2.02 -8.94 -4.48
C LEU A 148 1.48 -7.51 -4.59
N ALA A 149 0.70 -7.06 -3.60
CA ALA A 149 0.20 -5.70 -3.55
C ALA A 149 1.35 -4.68 -3.56
N GLY A 150 2.41 -4.90 -2.76
CA GLY A 150 3.58 -4.02 -2.76
C GLY A 150 4.30 -3.94 -4.10
N ILE A 151 4.37 -5.04 -4.83
CA ILE A 151 4.93 -5.08 -6.19
C ILE A 151 4.04 -4.26 -7.14
N PHE A 152 2.72 -4.48 -7.13
CA PHE A 152 1.78 -3.77 -8.01
C PHE A 152 1.76 -2.26 -7.73
N ILE A 153 1.77 -1.82 -6.46
CA ILE A 153 1.86 -0.41 -6.10
C ILE A 153 3.05 0.27 -6.79
N VAL A 154 4.22 -0.38 -6.80
CA VAL A 154 5.42 0.17 -7.45
C VAL A 154 5.31 0.13 -8.98
N PHE A 155 4.73 -0.92 -9.55
CA PHE A 155 4.57 -1.07 -11.00
C PHE A 155 3.54 -0.11 -11.59
N GLU A 156 2.37 0.03 -10.97
CA GLU A 156 1.29 0.90 -11.42
C GLU A 156 1.59 2.37 -11.14
N GLY A 157 2.39 2.65 -10.10
CA GLY A 157 2.80 4.00 -9.74
C GLY A 157 1.64 4.90 -9.31
N ASP A 158 0.60 4.32 -8.67
CA ASP A 158 -0.56 5.05 -8.19
C ASP A 158 -0.17 6.12 -7.17
N PHE A 159 0.84 5.83 -6.37
CA PHE A 159 1.52 6.77 -5.51
C PHE A 159 3.00 6.40 -5.35
N GLN A 160 3.82 7.36 -4.99
CA GLN A 160 5.27 7.23 -4.83
C GLN A 160 5.73 7.74 -3.46
N VAL A 161 6.99 7.46 -3.11
CA VAL A 161 7.61 8.04 -1.92
C VAL A 161 7.68 9.56 -2.09
N GLY A 162 7.19 10.28 -1.09
CA GLY A 162 7.04 11.74 -1.10
C GLY A 162 5.62 12.23 -1.43
N ASP A 163 4.73 11.36 -1.96
CA ASP A 163 3.35 11.74 -2.21
C ASP A 163 2.56 11.88 -0.90
N ILE A 164 1.65 12.84 -0.86
CA ILE A 164 0.70 13.01 0.23
C ILE A 164 -0.59 12.28 -0.16
N VAL A 165 -0.97 11.30 0.65
CA VAL A 165 -2.12 10.43 0.40
C VAL A 165 -3.06 10.41 1.61
N ILE A 166 -4.33 10.08 1.35
CA ILE A 166 -5.32 9.79 2.40
C ILE A 166 -5.68 8.32 2.34
N ILE A 167 -5.54 7.63 3.48
CA ILE A 167 -5.88 6.22 3.68
C ILE A 167 -6.71 6.12 4.96
N ASP A 168 -7.94 5.60 4.90
CA ASP A 168 -8.85 5.50 6.03
C ASP A 168 -9.02 6.84 6.79
N ASN A 169 -9.28 7.93 6.07
CA ASN A 169 -9.39 9.30 6.60
C ASN A 169 -8.11 9.83 7.27
N TRP A 170 -7.00 9.14 7.15
CA TRP A 170 -5.73 9.58 7.68
C TRP A 170 -4.83 10.12 6.56
N ARG A 171 -4.49 11.40 6.63
CA ARG A 171 -3.63 12.10 5.66
C ARG A 171 -2.17 12.01 6.11
N GLY A 172 -1.28 11.59 5.21
CA GLY A 172 0.16 11.53 5.47
C GLY A 172 0.98 11.47 4.20
N GLU A 173 2.25 11.81 4.32
CA GLU A 173 3.26 11.68 3.29
C GLU A 173 3.81 10.24 3.29
N VAL A 174 3.98 9.64 2.12
CA VAL A 174 4.55 8.31 1.94
C VAL A 174 6.05 8.38 2.21
N GLN A 175 6.49 7.89 3.36
CA GLN A 175 7.91 7.84 3.74
C GLN A 175 8.67 6.70 3.05
N SER A 176 8.06 5.54 2.95
CA SER A 176 8.66 4.38 2.31
C SER A 176 7.63 3.34 1.90
N ILE A 177 7.85 2.69 0.77
CA ILE A 177 7.10 1.53 0.30
C ILE A 177 8.01 0.31 0.47
N GLY A 178 7.64 -0.58 1.39
CA GLY A 178 8.36 -1.83 1.64
C GLY A 178 7.74 -3.00 0.92
N ILE A 179 8.36 -4.18 1.01
CA ILE A 179 7.87 -5.41 0.37
C ILE A 179 6.48 -5.79 0.89
N ARG A 180 6.22 -5.59 2.19
CA ARG A 180 4.99 -5.99 2.85
C ARG A 180 4.16 -4.82 3.36
N THR A 181 4.81 -3.71 3.76
CA THR A 181 4.17 -2.58 4.44
C THR A 181 4.63 -1.27 3.85
N THR A 182 3.71 -0.32 3.76
CA THR A 182 3.96 1.09 3.44
C THR A 182 3.91 1.92 4.72
N ARG A 183 4.82 2.90 4.83
CA ARG A 183 4.92 3.83 5.97
C ARG A 183 4.54 5.22 5.52
N LEU A 184 3.66 5.85 6.30
CA LEU A 184 3.21 7.21 6.09
C LEU A 184 3.50 8.03 7.33
N VAL A 185 3.78 9.31 7.15
CA VAL A 185 4.05 10.28 8.23
C VAL A 185 3.08 11.44 8.10
N ASP A 186 2.40 11.81 9.18
CA ASP A 186 1.54 13.00 9.18
C ASP A 186 2.33 14.28 9.52
N ALA A 187 1.67 15.43 9.43
CA ALA A 187 2.27 16.72 9.80
C ALA A 187 2.65 16.83 11.29
N GLY A 188 2.11 15.99 12.15
CA GLY A 188 2.45 15.89 13.57
C GLY A 188 3.64 14.98 13.86
N GLY A 189 4.21 14.30 12.82
CA GLY A 189 5.31 13.35 12.96
C GLY A 189 4.87 11.95 13.38
N ASN A 190 3.56 11.64 13.41
CA ASN A 190 3.09 10.29 13.68
C ASN A 190 3.32 9.41 12.46
N VAL A 191 3.73 8.16 12.72
CA VAL A 191 4.00 7.18 11.67
C VAL A 191 2.89 6.14 11.64
N LYS A 192 2.11 6.10 10.54
CA LYS A 192 1.16 5.01 10.27
C LYS A 192 1.85 3.95 9.42
N ILE A 193 1.79 2.69 9.86
CA ILE A 193 2.30 1.54 9.12
C ILE A 193 1.11 0.72 8.68
N VAL A 194 0.95 0.55 7.36
CA VAL A 194 -0.17 -0.17 6.76
C VAL A 194 0.37 -1.34 5.95
N THR A 195 -0.29 -2.50 6.00
CA THR A 195 0.03 -3.62 5.12
C THR A 195 -0.37 -3.28 3.68
N ASN A 196 0.46 -3.68 2.71
CA ASN A 196 0.22 -3.30 1.32
C ASN A 196 -1.12 -3.83 0.79
N SER A 197 -1.56 -5.01 1.23
CA SER A 197 -2.85 -5.59 0.84
C SER A 197 -4.08 -4.85 1.39
N ASP A 198 -3.90 -4.03 2.43
CA ASP A 198 -4.97 -3.21 3.01
C ASP A 198 -5.11 -1.85 2.30
N LEU A 199 -4.16 -1.49 1.41
CA LEU A 199 -4.19 -0.27 0.63
C LEU A 199 -5.13 -0.42 -0.58
N LYS A 200 -6.43 -0.62 -0.35
CA LYS A 200 -7.43 -0.87 -1.40
C LYS A 200 -8.04 0.40 -2.01
N SER A 201 -8.08 1.47 -1.23
CA SER A 201 -8.63 2.75 -1.67
C SER A 201 -7.76 3.87 -1.14
N ILE A 202 -7.13 4.59 -2.06
CA ILE A 202 -6.18 5.65 -1.74
C ILE A 202 -6.59 6.89 -2.52
N ILE A 203 -6.61 8.04 -1.82
CA ILE A 203 -6.72 9.34 -2.47
C ILE A 203 -5.33 9.94 -2.52
N ASN A 204 -4.75 10.04 -3.71
CA ASN A 204 -3.48 10.74 -3.92
C ASN A 204 -3.75 12.23 -4.14
N GLN A 205 -3.25 13.07 -3.24
CA GLN A 205 -3.45 14.52 -3.29
C GLN A 205 -2.31 15.26 -4.00
N THR A 206 -1.23 14.56 -4.36
CA THR A 206 -0.03 15.19 -4.94
C THR A 206 0.00 15.13 -6.47
N LYS A 207 -0.72 14.17 -7.09
CA LYS A 207 -0.73 14.01 -8.57
C LYS A 207 -1.25 15.22 -9.32
N GLU A 208 -2.18 15.95 -8.72
CA GLU A 208 -2.80 17.15 -9.28
C GLU A 208 -2.61 18.33 -8.33
N LEU A 209 -2.78 19.54 -8.83
CA LEU A 209 -2.77 20.73 -7.98
C LEU A 209 -3.95 20.72 -7.02
N SER A 210 -3.67 20.92 -5.77
CA SER A 210 -4.68 21.04 -4.72
C SER A 210 -5.32 22.41 -4.69
N VAL A 211 -6.55 22.50 -4.20
CA VAL A 211 -7.34 23.73 -4.13
C VAL A 211 -7.41 24.24 -2.70
N ALA A 212 -6.63 25.26 -2.41
CA ALA A 212 -6.76 26.03 -1.15
C ALA A 212 -8.05 26.86 -1.21
N LYS A 213 -8.89 26.73 -0.17
CA LYS A 213 -10.17 27.47 -0.05
C LYS A 213 -10.08 28.46 1.08
N CYS A 214 -10.53 29.69 0.82
CA CYS A 214 -10.62 30.76 1.81
C CYS A 214 -12.04 31.30 1.81
N TYR A 215 -12.67 31.32 2.98
CA TYR A 215 -14.01 31.89 3.18
C TYR A 215 -13.84 33.16 4.01
N VAL A 216 -14.37 34.26 3.52
CA VAL A 216 -14.32 35.55 4.23
C VAL A 216 -15.69 36.19 4.20
N GLY A 217 -16.24 36.47 5.39
CA GLY A 217 -17.55 37.09 5.54
C GLY A 217 -17.47 38.62 5.40
N ILE A 218 -18.46 39.20 4.72
CA ILE A 218 -18.69 40.68 4.69
C ILE A 218 -20.01 41.01 5.33
N SER A 219 -20.17 42.27 5.75
CA SER A 219 -21.42 42.75 6.34
C SER A 219 -22.56 42.76 5.31
N TYR A 220 -23.78 42.44 5.72
CA TYR A 220 -24.99 42.63 4.92
C TYR A 220 -25.23 44.06 4.48
N ASN A 221 -24.59 45.06 5.16
CA ASN A 221 -24.67 46.45 4.80
C ASN A 221 -23.72 46.85 3.66
N ASP A 222 -22.74 46.00 3.33
CA ASP A 222 -21.82 46.24 2.22
C ASP A 222 -22.50 45.83 0.90
N ARG A 223 -22.40 46.68 -0.09
CA ARG A 223 -22.94 46.42 -1.43
C ARG A 223 -21.99 45.43 -2.12
N ILE A 224 -22.52 44.28 -2.51
CA ILE A 224 -21.75 43.18 -3.08
C ILE A 224 -21.04 43.62 -4.38
N GLU A 225 -21.68 44.41 -5.22
CA GLU A 225 -21.11 44.86 -6.51
C GLU A 225 -19.86 45.75 -6.28
N ARG A 226 -19.85 46.58 -5.20
CA ARG A 226 -18.67 47.36 -4.80
C ARG A 226 -17.54 46.43 -4.34
N VAL A 227 -17.86 45.45 -3.53
CA VAL A 227 -16.87 44.51 -2.98
C VAL A 227 -16.26 43.67 -4.13
N GLU A 228 -17.08 43.14 -5.02
CA GLU A 228 -16.63 42.37 -6.18
C GLU A 228 -15.72 43.18 -7.11
N LYS A 229 -16.02 44.46 -7.34
CA LYS A 229 -15.15 45.34 -8.10
C LYS A 229 -13.78 45.50 -7.44
N ILE A 230 -13.74 45.76 -6.13
CA ILE A 230 -12.49 45.90 -5.36
C ILE A 230 -11.68 44.61 -5.44
N ILE A 231 -12.33 43.44 -5.29
CA ILE A 231 -11.71 42.12 -5.42
C ILE A 231 -11.10 41.96 -6.80
N SER A 232 -11.87 42.20 -7.86
CA SER A 232 -11.44 42.07 -9.26
C SER A 232 -10.20 42.90 -9.57
N ASP A 233 -10.14 44.13 -9.08
CA ASP A 233 -9.04 45.08 -9.30
C ASP A 233 -7.75 44.70 -8.57
N ASN A 234 -7.81 43.81 -7.57
CA ASN A 234 -6.68 43.48 -6.69
C ASN A 234 -6.26 42.00 -6.66
N LEU A 235 -7.01 41.07 -7.28
CA LEU A 235 -6.67 39.65 -7.27
C LEU A 235 -5.26 39.37 -7.82
N ALA A 236 -4.83 40.08 -8.87
CA ALA A 236 -3.51 39.92 -9.46
C ALA A 236 -2.39 40.29 -8.44
N LYS A 237 -2.60 41.35 -7.66
CA LYS A 237 -1.63 41.77 -6.63
C LYS A 237 -1.52 40.76 -5.48
N ILE A 238 -2.61 40.08 -5.14
CA ILE A 238 -2.60 39.00 -4.14
C ILE A 238 -1.77 37.83 -4.64
N LYS A 239 -1.89 37.47 -5.93
CA LYS A 239 -1.05 36.42 -6.55
C LYS A 239 0.44 36.75 -6.43
N ASP A 240 0.82 37.98 -6.74
CA ASP A 240 2.23 38.43 -6.71
C ASP A 240 2.84 38.35 -5.30
N ARG A 241 1.99 38.49 -4.25
CA ARG A 241 2.43 38.40 -2.85
C ARG A 241 2.48 36.98 -2.30
N ILE A 242 1.88 36.01 -2.99
CA ILE A 242 1.84 34.58 -2.56
C ILE A 242 2.43 33.72 -3.68
N PRO A 243 3.77 33.57 -3.74
CA PRO A 243 4.44 32.86 -4.82
C PRO A 243 4.06 31.38 -4.93
N ALA A 244 3.57 30.77 -3.83
CA ALA A 244 3.12 29.37 -3.80
C ALA A 244 1.80 29.14 -4.60
N ILE A 245 1.09 30.20 -5.02
CA ILE A 245 -0.10 30.06 -5.86
C ILE A 245 0.34 29.81 -7.31
N VAL A 246 0.01 28.62 -7.82
CA VAL A 246 0.25 28.25 -9.23
C VAL A 246 -0.82 28.87 -10.13
N GLU A 247 -2.09 28.65 -9.81
CA GLU A 247 -3.24 29.21 -10.54
C GLU A 247 -4.19 29.96 -9.60
N GLY A 248 -4.67 31.12 -10.03
CA GLY A 248 -5.53 31.99 -9.25
C GLY A 248 -4.75 33.10 -8.56
N PRO A 249 -5.24 33.65 -7.42
CA PRO A 249 -6.51 33.31 -6.76
C PRO A 249 -7.73 33.66 -7.63
N PHE A 250 -8.80 32.88 -7.45
CA PHE A 250 -10.07 33.10 -8.14
C PHE A 250 -11.16 33.42 -7.12
N TYR A 251 -11.93 34.46 -7.38
CA TYR A 251 -13.18 34.73 -6.67
C TYR A 251 -14.29 33.84 -7.27
N LYS A 252 -14.99 33.10 -6.42
CA LYS A 252 -16.05 32.16 -6.82
C LYS A 252 -17.46 32.65 -6.54
N GLY A 253 -17.60 33.84 -5.95
CA GLY A 253 -18.87 34.42 -5.58
C GLY A 253 -19.24 34.23 -4.12
N VAL A 254 -20.52 34.46 -3.83
CA VAL A 254 -21.11 34.22 -2.51
C VAL A 254 -21.26 32.73 -2.28
N ALA A 255 -20.65 32.21 -1.22
CA ALA A 255 -20.73 30.82 -0.82
C ALA A 255 -21.96 30.53 0.05
N GLU A 256 -22.25 31.42 0.98
CA GLU A 256 -23.36 31.28 1.93
C GLU A 256 -23.85 32.64 2.44
N LEU A 257 -25.12 32.70 2.76
CA LEU A 257 -25.73 33.80 3.49
C LEU A 257 -25.83 33.40 4.97
N GLY A 258 -24.78 33.71 5.72
CA GLY A 258 -24.65 33.30 7.11
C GLY A 258 -25.51 34.16 8.09
N ALA A 259 -25.54 33.76 9.33
CA ALA A 259 -26.36 34.44 10.37
C ALA A 259 -25.97 35.90 10.60
N SER A 260 -24.72 36.28 10.34
CA SER A 260 -24.20 37.66 10.57
C SER A 260 -23.34 38.16 9.42
N SER A 261 -23.10 37.38 8.38
CA SER A 261 -22.20 37.70 7.27
C SER A 261 -22.70 37.12 5.96
N VAL A 262 -22.29 37.74 4.87
CA VAL A 262 -22.34 37.16 3.52
C VAL A 262 -20.96 36.58 3.24
N ASP A 263 -20.85 35.27 3.16
CA ASP A 263 -19.57 34.58 3.05
C ASP A 263 -19.13 34.44 1.59
N LEU A 264 -17.98 34.99 1.29
CA LEU A 264 -17.37 35.00 -0.04
C LEU A 264 -16.33 33.87 -0.14
N LEU A 265 -16.30 33.17 -1.28
CA LEU A 265 -15.36 32.09 -1.54
C LEU A 265 -14.24 32.53 -2.49
N PHE A 266 -13.03 32.37 -2.01
CA PHE A 266 -11.81 32.45 -2.82
C PHE A 266 -11.14 31.09 -2.90
N VAL A 267 -10.59 30.77 -4.07
CA VAL A 267 -9.84 29.52 -4.25
C VAL A 267 -8.54 29.79 -5.00
N ALA A 268 -7.50 29.07 -4.64
CA ALA A 268 -6.24 29.09 -5.37
C ALA A 268 -5.72 27.66 -5.53
N LYS A 269 -5.10 27.37 -6.68
CA LYS A 269 -4.43 26.09 -6.88
C LYS A 269 -2.95 26.21 -6.51
N CYS A 270 -2.48 25.27 -5.75
CA CYS A 270 -1.09 25.19 -5.24
C CYS A 270 -0.66 23.73 -5.11
N SER A 271 0.60 23.50 -4.76
CA SER A 271 1.04 22.15 -4.38
C SER A 271 0.34 21.72 -3.07
N GLU A 272 0.12 20.43 -2.92
CA GLU A 272 -0.51 19.89 -1.70
C GLU A 272 0.33 20.18 -0.44
N ALA A 273 1.65 20.25 -0.56
CA ALA A 273 2.52 20.61 0.55
C ALA A 273 2.25 22.03 1.08
N ASP A 274 1.87 22.96 0.20
CA ASP A 274 1.69 24.37 0.52
C ASP A 274 0.23 24.76 0.84
N ILE A 275 -0.72 23.82 0.69
CA ILE A 275 -2.16 24.13 0.77
C ILE A 275 -2.56 24.89 2.02
N PHE A 276 -2.05 24.49 3.19
CA PHE A 276 -2.37 25.15 4.45
C PHE A 276 -1.69 26.52 4.59
N GLN A 277 -0.49 26.69 4.02
CA GLN A 277 0.19 27.98 4.03
C GLN A 277 -0.50 28.95 3.08
N VAL A 278 -0.81 28.53 1.87
CA VAL A 278 -1.57 29.34 0.90
C VAL A 278 -2.92 29.76 1.45
N GLN A 279 -3.62 28.88 2.16
CA GLN A 279 -4.89 29.24 2.80
C GLN A 279 -4.71 30.33 3.87
N ARG A 280 -3.68 30.25 4.71
CA ARG A 280 -3.39 31.28 5.71
C ARG A 280 -2.99 32.62 5.07
N ASP A 281 -2.18 32.56 4.03
CA ASP A 281 -1.72 33.75 3.30
C ASP A 281 -2.89 34.42 2.57
N LEU A 282 -3.78 33.65 1.94
CA LEU A 282 -5.03 34.18 1.34
C LEU A 282 -5.90 34.89 2.38
N ASN A 283 -6.12 34.26 3.54
CA ASN A 283 -6.90 34.87 4.61
C ASN A 283 -6.27 36.21 5.05
N ARG A 284 -4.95 36.26 5.18
CA ARG A 284 -4.22 37.47 5.56
C ARG A 284 -4.32 38.57 4.50
N GLU A 285 -4.04 38.24 3.24
CA GLU A 285 -4.03 39.24 2.15
C GLU A 285 -5.44 39.77 1.85
N ILE A 286 -6.46 38.93 1.95
CA ILE A 286 -7.86 39.36 1.77
C ILE A 286 -8.29 40.22 2.94
N LYS A 287 -7.89 39.91 4.19
CA LYS A 287 -8.17 40.76 5.34
C LYS A 287 -7.55 42.16 5.18
N ILE A 288 -6.30 42.25 4.75
CA ILE A 288 -5.62 43.49 4.45
C ILE A 288 -6.34 44.29 3.36
N LEU A 289 -6.70 43.60 2.25
CA LEU A 289 -7.43 44.20 1.14
C LEU A 289 -8.77 44.82 1.62
N PHE A 290 -9.49 44.13 2.49
CA PHE A 290 -10.78 44.58 2.99
C PHE A 290 -10.61 45.79 3.94
N ASP A 291 -9.60 45.73 4.79
CA ASP A 291 -9.29 46.88 5.71
C ASP A 291 -8.91 48.14 4.93
N ASP A 292 -8.03 48.01 3.91
CA ASP A 292 -7.56 49.13 3.08
C ASP A 292 -8.72 49.79 2.29
N ASN A 293 -9.78 49.03 2.00
CA ASN A 293 -10.92 49.52 1.22
C ASN A 293 -12.20 49.77 2.05
N GLY A 294 -12.11 49.66 3.35
CA GLY A 294 -13.24 49.88 4.24
C GLY A 294 -14.41 48.93 4.05
N ILE A 295 -14.10 47.64 3.72
CA ILE A 295 -15.06 46.55 3.71
C ILE A 295 -15.12 45.97 5.12
N ASN A 296 -16.30 45.88 5.68
CA ASN A 296 -16.46 45.44 7.06
C ASN A 296 -16.61 43.92 7.17
N ILE A 297 -15.72 43.27 7.92
CA ILE A 297 -15.88 41.88 8.36
C ILE A 297 -16.66 41.90 9.68
N PRO A 298 -17.93 41.46 9.69
CA PRO A 298 -18.80 41.68 10.84
C PRO A 298 -18.41 40.74 12.01
N PHE A 299 -18.53 41.24 13.21
CA PHE A 299 -18.60 40.41 14.40
C PHE A 299 -20.00 39.74 14.47
N PRO A 300 -20.17 38.66 15.27
CA PRO A 300 -21.50 38.11 15.51
C PRO A 300 -22.48 39.20 15.95
N GLN A 301 -23.58 39.32 15.24
CA GLN A 301 -24.58 40.34 15.51
C GLN A 301 -25.81 39.73 16.15
N VAL A 302 -26.37 40.43 17.13
CA VAL A 302 -27.64 40.09 17.77
C VAL A 302 -28.59 41.25 17.58
N MET A 303 -29.69 41.03 16.84
CA MET A 303 -30.73 42.02 16.68
C MET A 303 -31.69 41.90 17.87
N VAL A 304 -31.79 42.91 18.70
CA VAL A 304 -32.76 43.00 19.80
C VAL A 304 -33.89 43.91 19.36
N SER A 305 -35.07 43.32 19.07
CA SER A 305 -36.30 44.07 18.82
C SER A 305 -37.11 44.15 20.11
N TYR A 306 -37.48 45.36 20.48
CA TYR A 306 -38.46 45.60 21.54
C TYR A 306 -39.84 45.63 20.88
N GLU A 307 -40.73 44.69 21.20
CA GLU A 307 -42.14 44.78 20.82
C GLU A 307 -42.80 45.89 21.65
N ASP A 308 -42.96 47.07 21.05
CA ASP A 308 -43.95 48.01 21.57
C ASP A 308 -45.33 47.46 21.24
N LYS A 309 -46.05 47.02 22.25
CA LYS A 309 -47.48 46.64 22.14
C LYS A 309 -48.31 47.89 21.81
N SER A 310 -48.26 48.37 20.60
CA SER A 310 -49.26 49.31 20.07
C SER A 310 -50.30 48.54 19.29
N GLU A 311 -51.50 48.67 19.71
CA GLU A 311 -52.74 47.98 19.38
C GLU A 311 -53.33 48.24 17.96
N SER A 312 -52.58 48.20 16.87
CA SER A 312 -53.14 48.57 15.56
C SER A 312 -52.68 47.76 14.31
N LEU A 313 -52.20 46.54 14.49
CA LEU A 313 -51.66 45.76 13.35
C LEU A 313 -52.47 44.51 12.97
N ASP A 314 -53.62 44.26 13.57
CA ASP A 314 -54.33 42.99 13.39
C ASP A 314 -55.04 42.80 12.05
N THR A 315 -55.42 43.86 11.34
CA THR A 315 -56.20 43.74 10.10
C THR A 315 -55.31 43.66 8.85
N ALA A 316 -54.18 44.36 8.82
CA ALA A 316 -53.21 44.28 7.73
C ALA A 316 -52.45 42.94 7.75
N SER A 317 -52.11 42.42 8.93
CA SER A 317 -51.43 41.12 9.15
C SER A 317 -52.27 39.93 8.68
N LYS A 318 -53.60 39.93 8.79
CA LYS A 318 -54.45 38.83 8.31
C LYS A 318 -54.45 38.75 6.79
N ARG A 319 -54.62 39.89 6.08
CA ARG A 319 -54.60 39.90 4.61
C ARG A 319 -53.25 39.45 4.00
N VAL A 320 -52.13 39.91 4.60
CA VAL A 320 -50.79 39.50 4.13
C VAL A 320 -50.55 38.01 4.38
N LYS A 321 -51.00 37.47 5.52
CA LYS A 321 -50.93 36.03 5.78
C LYS A 321 -51.78 35.19 4.88
N GLU A 322 -52.99 35.62 4.56
CA GLU A 322 -53.87 34.94 3.56
C GLU A 322 -53.23 34.90 2.17
N THR A 323 -52.73 36.05 1.70
CA THR A 323 -52.07 36.15 0.37
C THR A 323 -50.79 35.31 0.33
N ALA A 324 -49.98 35.28 1.41
CA ALA A 324 -48.76 34.45 1.46
C ALA A 324 -49.09 32.96 1.54
N ASN A 325 -50.14 32.56 2.26
CA ASN A 325 -50.55 31.17 2.28
C ASN A 325 -51.09 30.68 0.93
N THR A 326 -51.89 31.53 0.22
CA THR A 326 -52.36 31.21 -1.14
C THR A 326 -51.22 31.03 -2.11
N PHE A 327 -50.20 31.91 -2.06
CA PHE A 327 -48.99 31.78 -2.88
C PHE A 327 -48.21 30.48 -2.56
N VAL A 328 -48.05 30.14 -1.29
CA VAL A 328 -47.35 28.87 -0.90
C VAL A 328 -48.13 27.64 -1.34
N GLU A 329 -49.46 27.68 -1.29
CA GLU A 329 -50.29 26.55 -1.76
C GLU A 329 -50.20 26.42 -3.29
N GLU A 330 -50.28 27.51 -4.04
CA GLU A 330 -50.09 27.52 -5.50
C GLU A 330 -48.69 26.98 -5.90
N GLN A 331 -47.64 27.36 -5.18
CA GLN A 331 -46.29 26.84 -5.44
C GLN A 331 -46.16 25.34 -5.12
N LYS A 332 -46.86 24.85 -4.08
CA LYS A 332 -46.91 23.42 -3.77
C LYS A 332 -47.67 22.60 -4.81
N GLU A 333 -48.74 23.14 -5.40
CA GLU A 333 -49.45 22.48 -6.51
C GLU A 333 -48.59 22.43 -7.77
N LEU A 334 -47.98 23.55 -8.14
CA LEU A 334 -47.05 23.60 -9.29
C LEU A 334 -45.85 22.65 -9.14
N SER A 335 -45.34 22.47 -7.92
CA SER A 335 -44.24 21.53 -7.69
C SER A 335 -44.65 20.06 -7.76
N LYS A 336 -45.92 19.74 -7.48
CA LYS A 336 -46.47 18.37 -7.65
C LYS A 336 -46.61 17.99 -9.11
N ASP A 337 -47.00 18.93 -9.94
CA ASP A 337 -47.14 18.70 -11.39
C ASP A 337 -45.79 18.42 -12.05
N VAL A 338 -44.70 19.08 -11.60
CA VAL A 338 -43.32 18.82 -12.05
C VAL A 338 -42.78 17.46 -11.60
N GLU A 339 -43.19 16.95 -10.42
CA GLU A 339 -42.82 15.60 -9.94
C GLU A 339 -43.56 14.49 -10.69
N LEU A 340 -44.74 14.77 -11.26
CA LEU A 340 -45.53 13.81 -12.03
C LEU A 340 -45.08 13.69 -13.48
N GLU A 341 -44.47 14.73 -14.06
CA GLU A 341 -43.89 14.69 -15.42
C GLU A 341 -42.53 14.00 -15.50
N ASN A 342 -41.85 13.76 -14.35
CA ASN A 342 -40.56 13.09 -14.29
C ASN A 342 -40.64 11.61 -13.85
N LYS A 343 -41.81 10.98 -13.89
CA LYS A 343 -42.03 9.54 -13.72
C LYS A 343 -42.49 8.91 -15.00
#